data_9166ba5b9ce4b123303c22d625bd20cf
#
_entry.id   9166ba5b9ce4b123303c22d625bd20cf
#
_cell.length_a   1.000
_cell.length_b   1.000
_cell.length_c   1.000
_cell.angle_alpha   90.00
_cell.angle_beta   90.00
_cell.angle_gamma   90.00
#
_symmetry.space_group_name_H-M   'P 1'
#
loop_
_entity.id
_entity.type
_entity.pdbx_description
1 polymer ?
#
loop_
_entity_poly.entity_id
_entity_poly.type
_entity_poly.pdbx_seq_one_letter_code
_entity_poly.pdbx_strand_id
1 'polypeptide(L)'
;MIKFNCLVALGVLLLGSGAMAAEDLATEGEPLDSIAAVVNEGVVLTSELNRQTALISQRALEQDLQLPPPTILRQQVLERLILEQIQLQLADRIGIQISDQMLNSAIAQIAADNKIAFEQLPEVLAEQGIDYADYRRDMRKQLLLEQLRRIDVAGRISVSQREIQQCIADLEDNAVVNSEYNLSHILISVPQSATSEQLQEAETEAAYVYQQLQNGADFGEMAVRYSDSQNSLEGGDLGWISGGQLPTIFTDVVGTMEKGEFSEPIRAISGFHLVKVNDIRGVNQKSTVEQMKIRHILITPNEIIDDETAKQRLEEAKARIEAGEPFGEVAKLMSDDPGSANEGGELGWRGPGTFVPEFEQVAQNMEIGEISEPFQTRFGWHILEVEDRRTYDNTEDRKKSNCVERIRNSKLAEETELWVRRLRDEAYVDIRS
;
A
#
# COMPACT_ATOMS: atom_id res chain seq x y z
N MET A 1 -5.37 0.01 -2.11
CA MET A 1 -5.84 -1.26 -1.49
C MET A 1 -7.28 -1.10 -1.07
N ILE A 2 -8.21 -1.56 -1.89
CA ILE A 2 -9.65 -1.54 -1.56
C ILE A 2 -9.96 -2.89 -0.92
N LYS A 3 -10.13 -2.89 0.39
CA LYS A 3 -10.63 -4.05 1.12
C LYS A 3 -12.13 -4.16 0.89
N PHE A 4 -12.57 -5.16 0.18
CA PHE A 4 -13.96 -5.59 0.10
C PHE A 4 -14.31 -6.35 1.39
N ASN A 5 -14.96 -5.69 2.33
CA ASN A 5 -15.65 -6.37 3.42
C ASN A 5 -17.12 -6.52 3.02
N CYS A 6 -17.52 -7.72 2.62
CA CYS A 6 -18.92 -8.12 2.50
C CYS A 6 -19.20 -9.17 3.58
N LEU A 7 -19.80 -8.76 4.69
CA LEU A 7 -20.48 -9.63 5.64
C LEU A 7 -21.98 -9.46 5.36
N VAL A 8 -22.60 -10.52 4.85
CA VAL A 8 -24.03 -10.57 4.59
C VAL A 8 -24.73 -11.14 5.82
N ALA A 9 -25.64 -10.36 6.39
CA ALA A 9 -26.59 -10.82 7.39
C ALA A 9 -27.81 -11.42 6.69
N LEU A 10 -28.12 -12.67 7.04
CA LEU A 10 -29.24 -13.46 6.56
C LEU A 10 -30.55 -12.95 7.19
N GLY A 11 -31.50 -12.47 6.38
CA GLY A 11 -32.86 -12.18 6.78
C GLY A 11 -33.87 -12.94 5.90
N VAL A 12 -34.39 -14.03 6.43
CA VAL A 12 -35.50 -14.82 5.83
C VAL A 12 -36.81 -14.10 6.08
N LEU A 13 -37.54 -13.81 5.02
CA LEU A 13 -38.99 -13.46 5.10
C LEU A 13 -39.76 -14.25 4.06
N LEU A 14 -40.47 -15.25 4.58
CA LEU A 14 -41.56 -16.00 3.93
C LEU A 14 -42.85 -15.16 3.95
N LEU A 15 -43.48 -14.99 2.80
CA LEU A 15 -44.92 -14.74 2.58
C LEU A 15 -45.14 -14.86 1.07
N GLY A 16 -45.93 -15.73 0.52
CA GLY A 16 -47.34 -15.99 0.77
C GLY A 16 -47.99 -16.01 -0.59
N SER A 17 -48.52 -17.16 -0.96
CA SER A 17 -49.14 -17.54 -2.23
C SER A 17 -50.29 -16.60 -2.64
N GLY A 18 -50.34 -16.28 -3.94
CA GLY A 18 -51.51 -15.70 -4.60
C GLY A 18 -51.48 -16.04 -6.07
N ALA A 19 -52.00 -17.22 -6.43
CA ALA A 19 -52.26 -17.59 -7.81
C ALA A 19 -53.41 -16.76 -8.35
N MET A 20 -53.16 -15.96 -9.42
CA MET A 20 -54.16 -15.58 -10.40
C MET A 20 -53.57 -15.88 -11.77
N ALA A 21 -54.04 -16.96 -12.38
CA ALA A 21 -53.87 -17.23 -13.78
C ALA A 21 -54.65 -16.20 -14.59
N ALA A 22 -53.92 -15.40 -15.36
CA ALA A 22 -54.46 -14.76 -16.54
C ALA A 22 -53.64 -15.29 -17.71
N GLU A 23 -54.16 -16.25 -18.42
CA GLU A 23 -53.75 -16.59 -19.77
C GLU A 23 -54.09 -15.37 -20.65
N ASP A 24 -53.13 -14.50 -20.83
CA ASP A 24 -53.14 -13.58 -21.95
C ASP A 24 -52.14 -14.11 -22.97
N LEU A 25 -52.66 -14.69 -24.04
CA LEU A 25 -51.91 -15.05 -25.25
C LEU A 25 -51.37 -13.77 -25.85
N ALA A 26 -50.23 -13.34 -25.43
CA ALA A 26 -49.51 -12.25 -26.07
C ALA A 26 -49.05 -12.70 -27.47
N THR A 27 -49.74 -12.22 -28.44
CA THR A 27 -49.41 -12.28 -29.87
C THR A 27 -48.33 -11.28 -30.26
N GLU A 28 -47.56 -10.81 -29.29
CA GLU A 28 -46.42 -9.93 -29.50
C GLU A 28 -45.16 -10.68 -29.07
N GLY A 29 -44.24 -10.89 -30.04
CA GLY A 29 -42.96 -11.50 -29.78
C GLY A 29 -42.22 -10.78 -28.64
N GLU A 30 -41.42 -11.50 -27.88
CA GLU A 30 -40.58 -10.91 -26.83
C GLU A 30 -39.95 -9.63 -27.33
N PRO A 31 -40.16 -8.49 -26.64
CA PRO A 31 -39.60 -7.24 -27.11
C PRO A 31 -38.08 -7.40 -27.16
N LEU A 32 -37.49 -7.28 -28.32
CA LEU A 32 -36.05 -7.17 -28.49
C LEU A 32 -35.57 -6.04 -27.58
N ASP A 33 -34.43 -6.26 -26.92
CA ASP A 33 -33.84 -5.24 -26.06
C ASP A 33 -33.66 -3.91 -26.80
N SER A 34 -33.94 -2.80 -26.14
CA SER A 34 -33.84 -1.49 -26.76
C SER A 34 -32.44 -0.90 -26.59
N ILE A 35 -32.04 -0.04 -27.53
CA ILE A 35 -30.75 0.64 -27.52
C ILE A 35 -30.86 1.90 -26.68
N ALA A 36 -30.08 1.99 -25.61
CA ALA A 36 -29.95 3.18 -24.77
C ALA A 36 -28.99 4.22 -25.39
N ALA A 37 -27.90 3.77 -25.97
CA ALA A 37 -26.97 4.62 -26.74
C ALA A 37 -26.26 3.83 -27.83
N VAL A 38 -25.96 4.51 -28.96
CA VAL A 38 -25.03 4.05 -30.00
C VAL A 38 -23.66 4.67 -29.71
N VAL A 39 -22.61 3.86 -29.69
CA VAL A 39 -21.23 4.30 -29.38
C VAL A 39 -20.30 3.78 -30.46
N ASN A 40 -19.87 4.64 -31.36
CA ASN A 40 -19.12 4.28 -32.58
C ASN A 40 -19.82 3.12 -33.34
N GLU A 41 -19.19 1.95 -33.41
CA GLU A 41 -19.70 0.74 -34.05
C GLU A 41 -20.47 -0.20 -33.08
N GLY A 42 -20.58 0.17 -31.79
CA GLY A 42 -21.24 -0.62 -30.74
C GLY A 42 -22.48 0.05 -30.19
N VAL A 43 -23.12 -0.63 -29.25
CA VAL A 43 -24.32 -0.14 -28.57
C VAL A 43 -24.27 -0.41 -27.07
N VAL A 44 -24.95 0.43 -26.30
CA VAL A 44 -25.32 0.18 -24.91
C VAL A 44 -26.79 -0.18 -24.89
N LEU A 45 -27.12 -1.34 -24.31
CA LEU A 45 -28.48 -1.83 -24.23
C LEU A 45 -29.22 -1.26 -23.02
N THR A 46 -30.52 -1.10 -23.14
CA THR A 46 -31.38 -0.61 -22.04
C THR A 46 -31.45 -1.62 -20.90
N SER A 47 -31.44 -2.91 -21.18
CA SER A 47 -31.37 -3.97 -20.16
C SER A 47 -30.08 -3.88 -19.34
N GLU A 48 -28.94 -3.64 -19.97
CA GLU A 48 -27.67 -3.46 -19.30
C GLU A 48 -27.68 -2.21 -18.41
N LEU A 49 -28.17 -1.08 -18.92
CA LEU A 49 -28.34 0.15 -18.16
C LEU A 49 -29.22 -0.05 -16.92
N ASN A 50 -30.36 -0.75 -17.09
CA ASN A 50 -31.29 -1.04 -15.98
C ASN A 50 -30.64 -1.93 -14.94
N ARG A 51 -29.95 -3.01 -15.36
CA ARG A 51 -29.24 -3.92 -14.46
C ARG A 51 -28.16 -3.20 -13.66
N GLN A 52 -27.34 -2.40 -14.32
CA GLN A 52 -26.27 -1.65 -13.62
C GLN A 52 -26.83 -0.60 -12.67
N THR A 53 -27.91 0.09 -13.07
CA THR A 53 -28.57 1.05 -12.19
C THR A 53 -29.16 0.37 -10.95
N ALA A 54 -29.79 -0.79 -11.09
CA ALA A 54 -30.33 -1.57 -9.98
C ALA A 54 -29.22 -2.06 -9.03
N LEU A 55 -28.11 -2.58 -9.56
CA LEU A 55 -26.97 -3.04 -8.76
C LEU A 55 -26.35 -1.90 -7.94
N ILE A 56 -26.17 -0.72 -8.54
CA ILE A 56 -25.64 0.45 -7.83
C ILE A 56 -26.60 0.90 -6.74
N SER A 57 -27.92 0.92 -7.04
CA SER A 57 -28.93 1.30 -6.06
C SER A 57 -28.97 0.33 -4.88
N GLN A 58 -28.89 -0.96 -5.11
CA GLN A 58 -28.89 -1.97 -4.06
C GLN A 58 -27.65 -1.81 -3.16
N ARG A 59 -26.46 -1.70 -3.75
CA ARG A 59 -25.21 -1.51 -2.99
C ARG A 59 -25.21 -0.25 -2.14
N ALA A 60 -25.77 0.83 -2.66
CA ALA A 60 -25.87 2.08 -1.92
C ALA A 60 -26.80 1.94 -0.72
N LEU A 61 -27.92 1.23 -0.86
CA LEU A 61 -28.83 0.92 0.25
C LEU A 61 -28.16 0.07 1.33
N GLU A 62 -27.37 -0.94 0.94
CA GLU A 62 -26.61 -1.79 1.87
C GLU A 62 -25.53 -1.02 2.65
N GLN A 63 -25.00 0.08 2.07
CA GLN A 63 -23.97 0.92 2.67
C GLN A 63 -24.50 2.22 3.28
N ASP A 64 -25.82 2.38 3.35
CA ASP A 64 -26.49 3.61 3.84
C ASP A 64 -26.03 4.90 3.13
N LEU A 65 -25.72 4.80 1.82
CA LEU A 65 -25.29 5.93 1.00
C LEU A 65 -26.48 6.62 0.36
N GLN A 66 -26.47 7.95 0.38
CA GLN A 66 -27.46 8.76 -0.32
C GLN A 66 -27.20 8.77 -1.83
N LEU A 67 -28.18 8.33 -2.61
CA LEU A 67 -28.14 8.37 -4.06
C LEU A 67 -28.69 9.69 -4.61
N PRO A 68 -28.19 10.15 -5.77
CA PRO A 68 -28.83 11.23 -6.50
C PRO A 68 -30.24 10.82 -6.98
N PRO A 69 -31.08 11.77 -7.43
CA PRO A 69 -32.39 11.46 -8.01
C PRO A 69 -32.27 10.38 -9.11
N PRO A 70 -33.29 9.49 -9.26
CA PRO A 70 -33.20 8.33 -10.17
C PRO A 70 -32.85 8.68 -11.62
N THR A 71 -33.32 9.82 -12.11
CA THR A 71 -32.98 10.31 -13.47
C THR A 71 -31.50 10.67 -13.60
N ILE A 72 -30.94 11.31 -12.60
CA ILE A 72 -29.49 11.68 -12.59
C ILE A 72 -28.64 10.43 -12.44
N LEU A 73 -29.01 9.50 -11.54
CA LEU A 73 -28.31 8.23 -11.38
C LEU A 73 -28.29 7.45 -12.71
N ARG A 74 -29.44 7.33 -13.37
CA ARG A 74 -29.55 6.64 -14.65
C ARG A 74 -28.65 7.29 -15.72
N GLN A 75 -28.61 8.61 -15.78
CA GLN A 75 -27.75 9.35 -16.72
C GLN A 75 -26.26 9.11 -16.42
N GLN A 76 -25.87 9.12 -15.15
CA GLN A 76 -24.47 8.84 -14.75
C GLN A 76 -24.06 7.40 -15.09
N VAL A 77 -24.95 6.43 -14.86
CA VAL A 77 -24.70 5.03 -15.22
C VAL A 77 -24.58 4.86 -16.73
N LEU A 78 -25.44 5.52 -17.50
CA LEU A 78 -25.38 5.49 -18.97
C LEU A 78 -24.03 6.06 -19.48
N GLU A 79 -23.61 7.21 -18.99
CA GLU A 79 -22.32 7.80 -19.37
C GLU A 79 -21.15 6.90 -19.01
N ARG A 80 -21.19 6.24 -17.85
CA ARG A 80 -20.20 5.24 -17.45
C ARG A 80 -20.14 4.06 -18.44
N LEU A 81 -21.29 3.53 -18.86
CA LEU A 81 -21.36 2.43 -19.82
C LEU A 81 -20.87 2.86 -21.21
N ILE A 82 -21.17 4.08 -21.64
CA ILE A 82 -20.64 4.67 -22.88
C ILE A 82 -19.11 4.73 -22.83
N LEU A 83 -18.54 5.27 -21.76
CA LEU A 83 -17.09 5.35 -21.59
C LEU A 83 -16.43 3.96 -21.53
N GLU A 84 -17.08 3.01 -20.87
CA GLU A 84 -16.62 1.61 -20.84
C GLU A 84 -16.61 1.00 -22.25
N GLN A 85 -17.68 1.20 -23.03
CA GLN A 85 -17.76 0.71 -24.40
C GLN A 85 -16.68 1.32 -25.29
N ILE A 86 -16.39 2.62 -25.17
CA ILE A 86 -15.32 3.30 -25.91
C ILE A 86 -13.96 2.68 -25.60
N GLN A 87 -13.67 2.44 -24.32
CA GLN A 87 -12.41 1.85 -23.86
C GLN A 87 -12.27 0.40 -24.34
N LEU A 88 -13.34 -0.39 -24.32
CA LEU A 88 -13.32 -1.77 -24.83
C LEU A 88 -13.02 -1.82 -26.33
N GLN A 89 -13.63 -0.92 -27.12
CA GLN A 89 -13.34 -0.80 -28.55
C GLN A 89 -11.88 -0.38 -28.81
N LEU A 90 -11.34 0.51 -27.99
CA LEU A 90 -9.92 0.87 -28.07
C LEU A 90 -9.01 -0.31 -27.74
N ALA A 91 -9.31 -1.07 -26.69
CA ALA A 91 -8.54 -2.26 -26.30
C ALA A 91 -8.52 -3.31 -27.42
N ASP A 92 -9.67 -3.54 -28.05
CA ASP A 92 -9.80 -4.44 -29.21
C ASP A 92 -8.98 -3.95 -30.39
N ARG A 93 -9.08 -2.67 -30.73
CA ARG A 93 -8.34 -2.02 -31.84
C ARG A 93 -6.82 -2.16 -31.70
N ILE A 94 -6.30 -2.05 -30.48
CA ILE A 94 -4.85 -2.18 -30.21
C ILE A 94 -4.43 -3.60 -29.86
N GLY A 95 -5.37 -4.57 -29.91
CA GLY A 95 -5.09 -6.00 -29.79
C GLY A 95 -4.80 -6.48 -28.37
N ILE A 96 -5.30 -5.80 -27.33
CA ILE A 96 -5.17 -6.28 -25.95
C ILE A 96 -6.10 -7.47 -25.72
N GLN A 97 -5.54 -8.56 -25.21
CA GLN A 97 -6.29 -9.77 -24.86
C GLN A 97 -5.93 -10.26 -23.48
N ILE A 98 -6.93 -10.73 -22.76
CA ILE A 98 -6.76 -11.38 -21.44
C ILE A 98 -6.87 -12.89 -21.63
N SER A 99 -5.75 -13.60 -21.49
CA SER A 99 -5.73 -15.06 -21.58
C SER A 99 -6.50 -15.71 -20.42
N ASP A 100 -6.96 -16.95 -20.62
CA ASP A 100 -7.63 -17.70 -19.56
C ASP A 100 -6.71 -17.93 -18.36
N GLN A 101 -5.41 -18.07 -18.57
CA GLN A 101 -4.43 -18.18 -17.49
C GLN A 101 -4.39 -16.92 -16.64
N MET A 102 -4.31 -15.73 -17.27
CA MET A 102 -4.34 -14.44 -16.55
C MET A 102 -5.64 -14.28 -15.77
N LEU A 103 -6.77 -14.59 -16.39
CA LEU A 103 -8.09 -14.51 -15.74
C LEU A 103 -8.17 -15.46 -14.54
N ASN A 104 -7.76 -16.72 -14.70
CA ASN A 104 -7.79 -17.69 -13.61
C ASN A 104 -6.87 -17.31 -12.47
N SER A 105 -5.68 -16.78 -12.76
CA SER A 105 -4.74 -16.29 -11.74
C SER A 105 -5.33 -15.12 -10.95
N ALA A 106 -5.99 -14.17 -11.63
CA ALA A 106 -6.63 -13.04 -10.96
C ALA A 106 -7.81 -13.48 -10.07
N ILE A 107 -8.64 -14.40 -10.58
CA ILE A 107 -9.77 -14.96 -9.80
C ILE A 107 -9.26 -15.78 -8.61
N ALA A 108 -8.20 -16.58 -8.78
CA ALA A 108 -7.60 -17.35 -7.70
C ALA A 108 -7.03 -16.44 -6.60
N GLN A 109 -6.41 -15.32 -6.98
CA GLN A 109 -5.93 -14.33 -6.02
C GLN A 109 -7.08 -13.71 -5.21
N ILE A 110 -8.19 -13.33 -5.88
CA ILE A 110 -9.37 -12.80 -5.19
C ILE A 110 -9.97 -13.83 -4.23
N ALA A 111 -10.04 -15.10 -4.64
CA ALA A 111 -10.54 -16.18 -3.79
C ALA A 111 -9.63 -16.34 -2.55
N ALA A 112 -8.30 -16.36 -2.74
CA ALA A 112 -7.34 -16.46 -1.65
C ALA A 112 -7.42 -15.27 -0.67
N ASP A 113 -7.53 -14.05 -1.17
CA ASP A 113 -7.68 -12.84 -0.35
C ASP A 113 -8.96 -12.87 0.51
N ASN A 114 -10.01 -13.55 0.02
CA ASN A 114 -11.26 -13.79 0.75
C ASN A 114 -11.27 -15.11 1.53
N LYS A 115 -10.15 -15.86 1.55
CA LYS A 115 -10.01 -17.16 2.23
C LYS A 115 -10.97 -18.23 1.70
N ILE A 116 -11.28 -18.19 0.42
CA ILE A 116 -12.13 -19.15 -0.30
C ILE A 116 -11.22 -19.99 -1.19
N ALA A 117 -11.41 -21.32 -1.20
CA ALA A 117 -10.72 -22.16 -2.17
C ALA A 117 -11.24 -21.85 -3.59
N PHE A 118 -10.34 -21.82 -4.58
CA PHE A 118 -10.71 -21.46 -5.96
C PHE A 118 -11.84 -22.32 -6.51
N GLU A 119 -11.84 -23.61 -6.18
CA GLU A 119 -12.84 -24.59 -6.61
C GLU A 119 -14.22 -24.35 -5.99
N GLN A 120 -14.29 -23.70 -4.81
CA GLN A 120 -15.54 -23.39 -4.11
C GLN A 120 -16.15 -22.06 -4.54
N LEU A 121 -15.40 -21.23 -5.25
CA LEU A 121 -15.86 -19.89 -5.65
C LEU A 121 -17.17 -19.90 -6.47
N PRO A 122 -17.39 -20.84 -7.43
CA PRO A 122 -18.66 -20.90 -8.15
C PRO A 122 -19.88 -21.13 -7.26
N GLU A 123 -19.74 -21.97 -6.24
CA GLU A 123 -20.80 -22.27 -5.27
C GLU A 123 -21.11 -21.05 -4.39
N VAL A 124 -20.08 -20.40 -3.86
CA VAL A 124 -20.22 -19.17 -3.05
C VAL A 124 -20.87 -18.04 -3.84
N LEU A 125 -20.54 -17.88 -5.11
CA LEU A 125 -21.19 -16.88 -5.98
C LEU A 125 -22.66 -17.24 -6.27
N ALA A 126 -22.96 -18.51 -6.49
CA ALA A 126 -24.33 -18.96 -6.72
C ALA A 126 -25.22 -18.74 -5.50
N GLU A 127 -24.71 -18.91 -4.27
CA GLU A 127 -25.42 -18.55 -3.04
C GLU A 127 -25.78 -17.09 -2.95
N GLN A 128 -24.98 -16.22 -3.58
CA GLN A 128 -25.23 -14.77 -3.69
C GLN A 128 -26.06 -14.39 -4.94
N GLY A 129 -26.53 -15.39 -5.69
CA GLY A 129 -27.32 -15.15 -6.91
C GLY A 129 -26.49 -14.67 -8.09
N ILE A 130 -25.17 -14.88 -8.09
CA ILE A 130 -24.23 -14.47 -9.15
C ILE A 130 -23.87 -15.69 -10.00
N ASP A 131 -24.13 -15.61 -11.30
CA ASP A 131 -23.71 -16.64 -12.25
C ASP A 131 -22.18 -16.56 -12.44
N TYR A 132 -21.50 -17.71 -12.36
CA TYR A 132 -20.04 -17.77 -12.47
C TYR A 132 -19.51 -17.40 -13.86
N ALA A 133 -20.24 -17.69 -14.92
CA ALA A 133 -19.84 -17.30 -16.26
C ALA A 133 -19.97 -15.79 -16.48
N ASP A 134 -20.99 -15.17 -15.89
CA ASP A 134 -21.14 -13.72 -15.89
C ASP A 134 -20.04 -13.05 -15.07
N TYR A 135 -19.73 -13.57 -13.89
CA TYR A 135 -18.63 -13.11 -13.06
C TYR A 135 -17.28 -13.16 -13.80
N ARG A 136 -16.98 -14.27 -14.48
CA ARG A 136 -15.75 -14.39 -15.29
C ARG A 136 -15.71 -13.40 -16.44
N ARG A 137 -16.85 -13.14 -17.08
CA ARG A 137 -16.97 -12.16 -18.18
C ARG A 137 -16.69 -10.74 -17.69
N ASP A 138 -17.29 -10.37 -16.57
CA ASP A 138 -17.08 -9.05 -15.95
C ASP A 138 -15.64 -8.88 -15.45
N MET A 139 -15.05 -9.91 -14.88
CA MET A 139 -13.65 -9.90 -14.43
C MET A 139 -12.70 -9.75 -15.61
N ARG A 140 -12.92 -10.47 -16.71
CA ARG A 140 -12.12 -10.32 -17.94
C ARG A 140 -12.20 -8.90 -18.47
N LYS A 141 -13.40 -8.30 -18.47
CA LYS A 141 -13.62 -6.91 -18.88
C LYS A 141 -12.84 -5.94 -17.97
N GLN A 142 -12.89 -6.10 -16.68
CA GLN A 142 -12.13 -5.28 -15.73
C GLN A 142 -10.60 -5.39 -15.96
N LEU A 143 -10.08 -6.59 -16.13
CA LEU A 143 -8.66 -6.82 -16.42
C LEU A 143 -8.24 -6.18 -17.74
N LEU A 144 -9.11 -6.26 -18.76
CA LEU A 144 -8.87 -5.63 -20.05
C LEU A 144 -8.75 -4.10 -19.95
N LEU A 145 -9.67 -3.47 -19.23
CA LEU A 145 -9.67 -2.03 -19.00
C LEU A 145 -8.47 -1.59 -18.14
N GLU A 146 -8.08 -2.40 -17.17
CA GLU A 146 -6.89 -2.14 -16.35
C GLU A 146 -5.62 -2.23 -17.19
N GLN A 147 -5.49 -3.27 -18.01
CA GLN A 147 -4.36 -3.44 -18.93
C GLN A 147 -4.27 -2.30 -19.94
N LEU A 148 -5.42 -1.87 -20.50
CA LEU A 148 -5.51 -0.72 -21.39
C LEU A 148 -4.96 0.55 -20.72
N ARG A 149 -5.43 0.87 -19.50
CA ARG A 149 -4.95 2.03 -18.75
C ARG A 149 -3.46 1.94 -18.45
N ARG A 150 -2.97 0.74 -18.13
CA ARG A 150 -1.54 0.52 -17.89
C ARG A 150 -0.69 0.84 -19.12
N ILE A 151 -1.13 0.42 -20.29
CA ILE A 151 -0.40 0.61 -21.56
C ILE A 151 -0.53 2.07 -22.03
N ASP A 152 -1.75 2.59 -22.11
CA ASP A 152 -2.02 3.85 -22.81
C ASP A 152 -1.88 5.09 -21.92
N VAL A 153 -1.96 4.94 -20.59
CA VAL A 153 -1.80 6.05 -19.62
C VAL A 153 -0.54 5.87 -18.80
N ALA A 154 -0.45 4.80 -17.98
CA ALA A 154 0.62 4.66 -17.02
C ALA A 154 2.01 4.51 -17.68
N GLY A 155 2.08 3.89 -18.86
CA GLY A 155 3.31 3.74 -19.64
C GLY A 155 3.92 5.06 -20.12
N ARG A 156 3.14 6.14 -20.18
CA ARG A 156 3.59 7.48 -20.60
C ARG A 156 4.04 8.36 -19.46
N ILE A 157 3.77 7.97 -18.21
CA ILE A 157 4.09 8.75 -17.03
C ILE A 157 5.55 8.57 -16.66
N SER A 158 6.28 9.67 -16.61
CA SER A 158 7.64 9.74 -16.08
C SER A 158 7.72 10.68 -14.89
N VAL A 159 8.59 10.34 -13.94
CA VAL A 159 8.88 11.18 -12.77
C VAL A 159 10.31 11.65 -12.90
N SER A 160 10.51 12.96 -13.04
CA SER A 160 11.82 13.56 -13.18
C SER A 160 12.52 13.74 -11.83
N GLN A 161 13.86 13.79 -11.84
CA GLN A 161 14.65 14.07 -10.65
C GLN A 161 14.31 15.42 -10.01
N ARG A 162 13.99 16.43 -10.82
CA ARG A 162 13.59 17.74 -10.33
C ARG A 162 12.28 17.70 -9.53
N GLU A 163 11.29 16.94 -10.00
CA GLU A 163 10.02 16.76 -9.27
C GLU A 163 10.23 16.02 -7.96
N ILE A 164 11.12 15.02 -7.96
CA ILE A 164 11.46 14.29 -6.74
C ILE A 164 12.13 15.24 -5.73
N GLN A 165 13.11 16.01 -6.16
CA GLN A 165 13.80 16.97 -5.29
C GLN A 165 12.85 18.05 -4.74
N GLN A 166 11.94 18.57 -5.58
CA GLN A 166 10.92 19.51 -5.12
C GLN A 166 9.99 18.88 -4.08
N CYS A 167 9.52 17.67 -4.33
CA CYS A 167 8.66 16.94 -3.37
C CYS A 167 9.38 16.71 -2.03
N ILE A 168 10.68 16.35 -2.06
CA ILE A 168 11.47 16.17 -0.83
C ILE A 168 11.61 17.48 -0.09
N ALA A 169 11.93 18.58 -0.79
CA ALA A 169 12.02 19.92 -0.18
C ALA A 169 10.67 20.36 0.44
N ASP A 170 9.56 20.17 -0.27
CA ASP A 170 8.22 20.49 0.24
C ASP A 170 7.86 19.64 1.48
N LEU A 171 8.34 18.38 1.53
CA LEU A 171 8.15 17.51 2.69
C LEU A 171 9.01 17.98 3.89
N GLU A 172 10.23 18.41 3.63
CA GLU A 172 11.17 18.91 4.65
C GLU A 172 10.74 20.28 5.20
N ASP A 173 10.33 21.20 4.34
CA ASP A 173 9.80 22.51 4.73
C ASP A 173 8.54 22.40 5.60
N ASN A 174 7.76 21.35 5.41
CA ASN A 174 6.53 21.08 6.15
C ASN A 174 6.63 19.86 7.07
N ALA A 175 7.83 19.42 7.39
CA ALA A 175 8.06 18.15 8.07
C ALA A 175 7.37 18.08 9.44
N VAL A 176 7.40 19.15 10.22
CA VAL A 176 6.72 19.22 11.52
C VAL A 176 5.21 19.11 11.34
N VAL A 177 4.64 19.89 10.41
CA VAL A 177 3.19 19.92 10.15
C VAL A 177 2.68 18.57 9.63
N ASN A 178 3.48 17.88 8.80
CA ASN A 178 3.14 16.59 8.18
C ASN A 178 3.48 15.38 9.06
N SER A 179 3.94 15.60 10.29
CA SER A 179 4.25 14.55 11.24
C SER A 179 3.26 14.52 12.40
N GLU A 180 3.11 13.37 13.04
CA GLU A 180 2.40 13.20 14.29
C GLU A 180 3.42 12.86 15.39
N TYR A 181 3.28 13.47 16.53
CA TYR A 181 4.15 13.33 17.68
C TYR A 181 3.37 12.75 18.86
N ASN A 182 3.89 11.70 19.45
CA ASN A 182 3.43 11.25 20.76
C ASN A 182 4.26 11.98 21.80
N LEU A 183 3.62 12.84 22.58
CA LEU A 183 4.30 13.75 23.49
C LEU A 183 3.92 13.51 24.94
N SER A 184 4.87 13.77 25.84
CA SER A 184 4.61 14.02 27.25
C SER A 184 5.05 15.44 27.63
N HIS A 185 4.41 16.02 28.62
CA HIS A 185 4.54 17.42 28.98
C HIS A 185 4.57 17.64 30.50
N ILE A 186 5.49 18.48 30.95
CA ILE A 186 5.57 19.01 32.30
C ILE A 186 5.37 20.53 32.25
N LEU A 187 4.49 21.05 33.05
CA LEU A 187 4.26 22.49 33.24
C LEU A 187 4.60 22.87 34.66
N ILE A 188 5.54 23.78 34.84
CA ILE A 188 5.75 24.52 36.11
C ILE A 188 5.05 25.86 35.94
N SER A 189 3.87 26.00 36.51
CA SER A 189 2.99 27.14 36.23
C SER A 189 3.42 28.41 36.95
N VAL A 190 3.15 29.55 36.32
CA VAL A 190 3.39 30.86 36.91
C VAL A 190 2.12 31.70 36.81
N PRO A 191 1.61 32.29 37.90
CA PRO A 191 0.45 33.19 37.87
C PRO A 191 0.66 34.37 36.94
N GLN A 192 -0.41 34.86 36.29
CA GLN A 192 -0.33 36.05 35.39
C GLN A 192 0.19 37.32 36.06
N SER A 193 -0.01 37.41 37.37
CA SER A 193 0.46 38.53 38.21
C SER A 193 1.66 38.17 39.06
N ALA A 194 2.48 37.22 38.62
CA ALA A 194 3.62 36.73 39.38
C ALA A 194 4.63 37.84 39.68
N THR A 195 5.16 37.83 40.88
CA THR A 195 6.32 38.66 41.27
C THR A 195 7.59 38.12 40.62
N SER A 196 8.63 38.91 40.58
CA SER A 196 9.95 38.49 40.07
C SER A 196 10.50 37.29 40.92
N GLU A 197 10.18 37.23 42.19
CA GLU A 197 10.58 36.16 43.06
C GLU A 197 9.90 34.83 42.71
N GLN A 198 8.57 34.85 42.51
CA GLN A 198 7.80 33.67 42.08
C GLN A 198 8.24 33.17 40.69
N LEU A 199 8.60 34.07 39.76
CA LEU A 199 9.14 33.69 38.49
C LEU A 199 10.48 32.98 38.60
N GLN A 200 11.35 33.47 39.49
CA GLN A 200 12.67 32.89 39.75
C GLN A 200 12.58 31.55 40.46
N GLU A 201 11.60 31.37 41.35
CA GLU A 201 11.30 30.07 41.96
C GLU A 201 10.88 29.05 40.93
N ALA A 202 9.95 29.37 40.06
CA ALA A 202 9.48 28.48 38.99
C ALA A 202 10.60 28.14 37.98
N GLU A 203 11.46 29.10 37.63
CA GLU A 203 12.63 28.87 36.81
C GLU A 203 13.62 27.88 37.44
N THR A 204 13.85 28.07 38.73
CA THR A 204 14.73 27.19 39.52
C THR A 204 14.17 25.78 39.61
N GLU A 205 12.86 25.64 39.80
CA GLU A 205 12.18 24.35 39.82
C GLU A 205 12.21 23.65 38.45
N ALA A 206 11.94 24.38 37.35
CA ALA A 206 12.03 23.83 36.00
C ALA A 206 13.46 23.37 35.67
N ALA A 207 14.48 24.16 36.05
CA ALA A 207 15.88 23.80 35.91
C ALA A 207 16.24 22.55 36.72
N TYR A 208 15.72 22.43 37.94
CA TYR A 208 15.89 21.24 38.78
C TYR A 208 15.28 20.00 38.13
N VAL A 209 14.03 20.10 37.63
CA VAL A 209 13.37 18.98 36.93
C VAL A 209 14.19 18.55 35.72
N TYR A 210 14.64 19.51 34.91
CA TYR A 210 15.49 19.23 33.73
C TYR A 210 16.79 18.51 34.12
N GLN A 211 17.45 18.97 35.17
CA GLN A 211 18.67 18.32 35.67
C GLN A 211 18.41 16.87 36.16
N GLN A 212 17.28 16.61 36.81
CA GLN A 212 16.93 15.25 37.22
C GLN A 212 16.70 14.34 35.99
N LEU A 213 16.02 14.83 34.97
CA LEU A 213 15.82 14.11 33.70
C LEU A 213 17.16 13.80 33.01
N GLN A 214 18.09 14.75 32.99
CA GLN A 214 19.46 14.51 32.47
C GLN A 214 20.22 13.45 33.28
N ASN A 215 19.93 13.33 34.58
CA ASN A 215 20.51 12.30 35.45
C ASN A 215 19.79 10.94 35.35
N GLY A 216 18.82 10.80 34.41
CA GLY A 216 18.14 9.53 34.16
C GLY A 216 16.85 9.32 34.94
N ALA A 217 16.29 10.34 35.59
CA ALA A 217 14.97 10.24 36.19
C ALA A 217 13.89 9.98 35.16
N ASP A 218 12.86 9.22 35.50
CA ASP A 218 11.73 8.97 34.57
C ASP A 218 10.89 10.23 34.38
N PHE A 219 10.54 10.53 33.12
CA PHE A 219 9.79 11.74 32.79
C PHE A 219 8.38 11.73 33.37
N GLY A 220 7.72 10.57 33.37
CA GLY A 220 6.37 10.42 33.91
C GLY A 220 6.34 10.61 35.41
N GLU A 221 7.34 10.06 36.18
CA GLU A 221 7.47 10.27 37.61
C GLU A 221 7.71 11.76 37.93
N MET A 222 8.54 12.43 37.13
CA MET A 222 8.78 13.88 37.29
C MET A 222 7.53 14.70 36.99
N ALA A 223 6.73 14.28 35.96
CA ALA A 223 5.45 14.92 35.66
C ALA A 223 4.45 14.78 36.81
N VAL A 224 4.31 13.58 37.37
CA VAL A 224 3.42 13.34 38.55
C VAL A 224 3.82 14.19 39.75
N ARG A 225 5.12 14.43 39.96
CA ARG A 225 5.65 15.11 41.17
C ARG A 225 5.66 16.64 41.04
N TYR A 226 5.92 17.15 39.82
CA TYR A 226 6.23 18.59 39.64
C TYR A 226 5.33 19.30 38.67
N SER A 227 4.53 18.58 37.87
CA SER A 227 3.73 19.22 36.84
C SER A 227 2.40 19.73 37.36
N ASP A 228 2.09 20.98 37.04
CA ASP A 228 0.78 21.61 37.23
C ASP A 228 -0.18 21.37 36.03
N SER A 229 0.21 20.57 35.04
CA SER A 229 -0.65 20.28 33.93
C SER A 229 -1.80 19.35 34.32
N GLN A 230 -2.90 19.39 33.56
CA GLN A 230 -4.06 18.50 33.80
C GLN A 230 -3.72 17.04 33.70
N ASN A 231 -2.72 16.70 32.86
CA ASN A 231 -2.28 15.31 32.58
C ASN A 231 -1.13 14.89 33.51
N SER A 232 -0.81 15.67 34.56
CA SER A 232 0.31 15.38 35.47
C SER A 232 0.21 13.99 36.08
N LEU A 233 -0.97 13.60 36.56
CA LEU A 233 -1.21 12.29 37.20
C LEU A 233 -1.14 11.11 36.23
N GLU A 234 -1.20 11.36 34.94
CA GLU A 234 -1.04 10.40 33.81
C GLU A 234 0.39 10.41 33.26
N GLY A 235 1.36 10.92 34.06
CA GLY A 235 2.75 11.03 33.61
C GLY A 235 3.00 12.12 32.58
N GLY A 236 2.07 13.08 32.48
CA GLY A 236 2.14 14.17 31.48
C GLY A 236 1.78 13.74 30.05
N ASP A 237 1.25 12.53 29.83
CA ASP A 237 0.95 12.02 28.50
C ASP A 237 -0.11 12.88 27.79
N LEU A 238 0.24 13.37 26.60
CA LEU A 238 -0.64 14.13 25.70
C LEU A 238 -1.16 13.25 24.54
N GLY A 239 -0.66 12.03 24.42
CA GLY A 239 -0.97 11.13 23.29
C GLY A 239 -0.40 11.63 21.96
N TRP A 240 -1.03 11.18 20.86
CA TRP A 240 -0.64 11.54 19.50
C TRP A 240 -1.26 12.88 19.08
N ILE A 241 -0.39 13.84 18.73
CA ILE A 241 -0.78 15.19 18.29
C ILE A 241 -0.19 15.42 16.89
N SER A 242 -1.02 15.87 15.94
CA SER A 242 -0.54 16.32 14.63
C SER A 242 0.36 17.56 14.80
N GLY A 243 1.50 17.59 14.10
CA GLY A 243 2.41 18.74 14.16
C GLY A 243 1.76 20.07 13.81
N GLY A 244 0.74 20.06 12.92
CA GLY A 244 -0.05 21.26 12.62
C GLY A 244 -0.97 21.74 13.76
N GLN A 245 -1.17 20.93 14.81
CA GLN A 245 -1.94 21.25 16.00
C GLN A 245 -1.06 21.63 17.20
N LEU A 246 0.27 21.50 17.05
CA LEU A 246 1.20 21.89 18.11
C LEU A 246 1.14 23.41 18.34
N PRO A 247 1.11 23.86 19.62
CA PRO A 247 1.34 25.27 19.93
C PRO A 247 2.67 25.75 19.32
N THR A 248 2.69 26.98 18.80
CA THR A 248 3.87 27.55 18.13
C THR A 248 5.14 27.47 18.97
N ILE A 249 5.03 27.62 20.32
CA ILE A 249 6.16 27.52 21.26
C ILE A 249 6.82 26.12 21.25
N PHE A 250 6.11 25.09 20.86
CA PHE A 250 6.62 23.70 20.81
C PHE A 250 7.07 23.31 19.40
N THR A 251 6.51 23.93 18.35
CA THR A 251 6.75 23.54 16.96
C THR A 251 8.25 23.54 16.61
N ASP A 252 8.96 24.60 16.96
CA ASP A 252 10.37 24.77 16.63
C ASP A 252 11.26 23.79 17.43
N VAL A 253 10.88 23.48 18.66
CA VAL A 253 11.64 22.60 19.55
C VAL A 253 11.38 21.13 19.17
N VAL A 254 10.09 20.72 19.15
CA VAL A 254 9.69 19.34 18.83
C VAL A 254 10.14 18.91 17.44
N GLY A 255 10.17 19.84 16.48
CA GLY A 255 10.59 19.58 15.12
C GLY A 255 12.06 19.17 14.95
N THR A 256 12.90 19.51 15.92
CA THR A 256 14.34 19.17 15.91
C THR A 256 14.68 17.99 16.81
N MET A 257 13.73 17.50 17.61
CA MET A 257 13.95 16.42 18.60
C MET A 257 13.78 15.04 17.97
N GLU A 258 14.55 14.09 18.47
CA GLU A 258 14.42 12.68 18.15
C GLU A 258 13.53 11.93 19.16
N LYS A 259 13.09 10.73 18.79
CA LYS A 259 12.37 9.84 19.71
C LYS A 259 13.16 9.59 21.00
N GLY A 260 12.53 9.81 22.13
CA GLY A 260 13.10 9.65 23.47
C GLY A 260 13.72 10.92 24.04
N GLU A 261 13.95 11.95 23.23
CA GLU A 261 14.51 13.22 23.68
C GLU A 261 13.47 14.06 24.43
N PHE A 262 13.97 14.91 25.32
CA PHE A 262 13.18 15.93 26.04
C PHE A 262 13.84 17.29 25.92
N SER A 263 12.99 18.34 25.92
CA SER A 263 13.44 19.72 25.75
C SER A 263 14.10 20.30 26.99
N GLU A 264 14.88 21.35 26.81
CA GLU A 264 15.15 22.31 27.87
C GLU A 264 13.85 23.00 28.32
N PRO A 265 13.83 23.66 29.52
CA PRO A 265 12.67 24.42 29.94
C PRO A 265 12.33 25.54 28.96
N ILE A 266 11.14 25.48 28.35
CA ILE A 266 10.62 26.46 27.40
C ILE A 266 9.78 27.47 28.18
N ARG A 267 10.17 28.74 28.16
CA ARG A 267 9.43 29.80 28.83
C ARG A 267 8.22 30.26 28.01
N ALA A 268 7.04 30.28 28.63
CA ALA A 268 5.82 30.82 28.08
C ALA A 268 5.08 31.72 29.08
N ILE A 269 3.93 32.26 28.67
CA ILE A 269 3.09 33.11 29.56
C ILE A 269 2.55 32.31 30.75
N SER A 270 2.25 31.01 30.54
CA SER A 270 1.73 30.08 31.56
C SER A 270 2.78 29.57 32.54
N GLY A 271 4.07 29.75 32.26
CA GLY A 271 5.17 29.21 33.06
C GLY A 271 6.29 28.61 32.22
N PHE A 272 6.92 27.58 32.76
CA PHE A 272 7.97 26.82 32.11
C PHE A 272 7.45 25.46 31.69
N HIS A 273 7.74 25.08 30.46
CA HIS A 273 7.29 23.83 29.87
C HIS A 273 8.48 22.95 29.51
N LEU A 274 8.41 21.67 29.83
CA LEU A 274 9.31 20.64 29.31
C LEU A 274 8.47 19.67 28.50
N VAL A 275 8.94 19.29 27.31
CA VAL A 275 8.26 18.36 26.39
C VAL A 275 9.19 17.21 26.10
N LYS A 276 8.66 15.99 26.12
CA LYS A 276 9.36 14.78 25.68
C LYS A 276 8.68 14.20 24.44
N VAL A 277 9.48 13.81 23.48
CA VAL A 277 9.01 13.08 22.29
C VAL A 277 9.07 11.58 22.59
N ASN A 278 7.93 10.98 22.87
CA ASN A 278 7.84 9.53 23.11
C ASN A 278 7.96 8.73 21.81
N ASP A 279 7.33 9.22 20.74
CA ASP A 279 7.39 8.62 19.40
C ASP A 279 7.02 9.63 18.31
N ILE A 280 7.42 9.35 17.05
CA ILE A 280 7.17 10.21 15.88
C ILE A 280 6.62 9.34 14.76
N ARG A 281 5.60 9.84 14.08
CA ARG A 281 5.07 9.26 12.84
C ARG A 281 5.16 10.28 11.74
N GLY A 282 5.47 9.85 10.50
CA GLY A 282 5.49 10.74 9.35
C GLY A 282 6.88 10.97 8.77
N VAL A 283 7.10 12.17 8.22
CA VAL A 283 8.27 12.48 7.37
C VAL A 283 9.60 12.42 8.14
N ASN A 284 9.62 12.80 9.41
CA ASN A 284 10.85 12.88 10.21
C ASN A 284 11.24 11.57 10.91
N GLN A 285 10.46 10.50 10.75
CA GLN A 285 10.82 9.24 11.37
C GLN A 285 12.07 8.65 10.70
N LYS A 286 13.15 8.49 11.48
CA LYS A 286 14.31 7.73 11.04
C LYS A 286 13.85 6.31 10.68
N SER A 287 14.24 5.86 9.51
CA SER A 287 13.99 4.51 9.03
C SER A 287 15.31 3.78 8.90
N THR A 288 15.45 2.70 9.65
CA THR A 288 16.60 1.82 9.53
C THR A 288 16.15 0.44 9.09
N VAL A 289 16.96 -0.20 8.25
CA VAL A 289 16.75 -1.57 7.80
C VAL A 289 18.01 -2.37 8.04
N GLU A 290 17.87 -3.65 8.36
CA GLU A 290 19.00 -4.56 8.30
C GLU A 290 19.30 -4.89 6.85
N GLN A 291 20.56 -4.72 6.45
CA GLN A 291 21.05 -5.15 5.17
C GLN A 291 22.03 -6.31 5.36
N MET A 292 21.99 -7.24 4.44
CA MET A 292 22.91 -8.37 4.36
C MET A 292 23.78 -8.23 3.13
N LYS A 293 25.07 -8.46 3.26
CA LYS A 293 25.99 -8.63 2.14
C LYS A 293 26.03 -10.12 1.81
N ILE A 294 25.62 -10.46 0.60
CA ILE A 294 25.36 -11.85 0.20
C ILE A 294 26.10 -12.17 -1.09
N ARG A 295 26.58 -13.40 -1.18
CA ARG A 295 27.01 -14.02 -2.43
C ARG A 295 26.34 -15.38 -2.60
N HIS A 296 26.12 -15.79 -3.85
CA HIS A 296 25.40 -17.03 -4.15
C HIS A 296 25.95 -17.77 -5.38
N ILE A 297 25.57 -19.03 -5.50
CA ILE A 297 25.73 -19.84 -6.69
C ILE A 297 24.35 -20.37 -7.08
N LEU A 298 23.98 -20.19 -8.34
CA LEU A 298 22.73 -20.65 -8.93
C LEU A 298 23.03 -21.76 -9.94
N ILE A 299 22.29 -22.86 -9.88
CA ILE A 299 22.22 -23.88 -10.94
C ILE A 299 20.77 -23.93 -11.44
N THR A 300 20.59 -23.64 -12.71
CA THR A 300 19.28 -23.64 -13.34
C THR A 300 18.99 -24.97 -14.02
N PRO A 301 17.97 -25.74 -13.54
CA PRO A 301 17.55 -26.97 -14.20
C PRO A 301 17.13 -26.74 -15.66
N ASN A 302 17.47 -27.68 -16.53
CA ASN A 302 17.12 -27.66 -17.95
C ASN A 302 16.97 -29.09 -18.50
N GLU A 303 16.83 -29.26 -19.81
CA GLU A 303 16.65 -30.60 -20.44
C GLU A 303 17.80 -31.58 -20.18
N ILE A 304 18.99 -31.09 -19.79
CA ILE A 304 20.18 -31.91 -19.55
C ILE A 304 20.47 -32.05 -18.04
N ILE A 305 20.14 -31.05 -17.26
CA ILE A 305 20.38 -30.96 -15.81
C ILE A 305 19.00 -30.97 -15.12
N ASP A 306 18.65 -32.11 -14.54
CA ASP A 306 17.44 -32.20 -13.70
C ASP A 306 17.68 -31.62 -12.30
N ASP A 307 16.62 -31.53 -11.51
CA ASP A 307 16.68 -30.98 -10.15
C ASP A 307 17.67 -31.71 -9.25
N GLU A 308 17.74 -33.02 -9.34
CA GLU A 308 18.64 -33.82 -8.53
C GLU A 308 20.11 -33.59 -8.91
N THR A 309 20.40 -33.50 -10.20
CA THR A 309 21.73 -33.16 -10.71
C THR A 309 22.13 -31.74 -10.31
N ALA A 310 21.19 -30.79 -10.38
CA ALA A 310 21.44 -29.40 -9.97
C ALA A 310 21.81 -29.31 -8.47
N LYS A 311 21.07 -30.02 -7.63
CA LYS A 311 21.32 -30.11 -6.19
C LYS A 311 22.70 -30.76 -5.91
N GLN A 312 23.01 -31.88 -6.53
CA GLN A 312 24.31 -32.57 -6.38
C GLN A 312 25.50 -31.66 -6.78
N ARG A 313 25.37 -30.90 -7.85
CA ARG A 313 26.41 -29.92 -8.24
C ARG A 313 26.62 -28.84 -7.20
N LEU A 314 25.56 -28.37 -6.54
CA LEU A 314 25.68 -27.41 -5.44
C LEU A 314 26.27 -28.02 -4.18
N GLU A 315 25.97 -29.29 -3.88
CA GLU A 315 26.62 -30.03 -2.80
C GLU A 315 28.13 -30.18 -3.07
N GLU A 316 28.53 -30.45 -4.33
CA GLU A 316 29.92 -30.45 -4.75
C GLU A 316 30.57 -29.05 -4.60
N ALA A 317 29.87 -28.00 -5.05
CA ALA A 317 30.34 -26.63 -4.90
C ALA A 317 30.57 -26.27 -3.42
N LYS A 318 29.60 -26.59 -2.55
CA LYS A 318 29.70 -26.41 -1.10
C LYS A 318 30.91 -27.17 -0.52
N ALA A 319 31.08 -28.43 -0.84
CA ALA A 319 32.21 -29.23 -0.36
C ALA A 319 33.56 -28.67 -0.79
N ARG A 320 33.69 -28.13 -2.01
CA ARG A 320 34.91 -27.47 -2.49
C ARG A 320 35.20 -26.20 -1.68
N ILE A 321 34.19 -25.41 -1.39
CA ILE A 321 34.35 -24.16 -0.62
C ILE A 321 34.71 -24.50 0.83
N GLU A 322 34.09 -25.50 1.44
CA GLU A 322 34.40 -25.96 2.79
C GLU A 322 35.81 -26.57 2.88
N ALA A 323 36.32 -27.12 1.77
CA ALA A 323 37.70 -27.60 1.66
C ALA A 323 38.73 -26.45 1.49
N GLY A 324 38.28 -25.19 1.41
CA GLY A 324 39.11 -24.00 1.37
C GLY A 324 39.28 -23.36 0.00
N GLU A 325 38.54 -23.81 -1.03
CA GLU A 325 38.50 -23.10 -2.31
C GLU A 325 37.68 -21.79 -2.17
N PRO A 326 38.16 -20.66 -2.71
CA PRO A 326 37.44 -19.40 -2.58
C PRO A 326 36.07 -19.48 -3.22
N PHE A 327 35.02 -19.08 -2.48
CA PHE A 327 33.63 -19.07 -2.95
C PHE A 327 33.50 -18.41 -4.34
N GLY A 328 34.15 -17.26 -4.51
CA GLY A 328 34.07 -16.51 -5.77
C GLY A 328 34.67 -17.26 -6.97
N GLU A 329 35.68 -18.08 -6.80
CA GLU A 329 36.26 -18.90 -7.89
C GLU A 329 35.31 -20.06 -8.24
N VAL A 330 34.70 -20.70 -7.24
CA VAL A 330 33.69 -21.72 -7.47
C VAL A 330 32.45 -21.14 -8.15
N ALA A 331 32.01 -19.95 -7.74
CA ALA A 331 30.88 -19.25 -8.36
C ALA A 331 31.12 -18.93 -9.83
N LYS A 332 32.33 -18.41 -10.18
CA LYS A 332 32.70 -18.15 -11.58
C LYS A 332 32.64 -19.37 -12.48
N LEU A 333 32.99 -20.55 -11.91
CA LEU A 333 33.06 -21.80 -12.65
C LEU A 333 31.69 -22.51 -12.75
N MET A 334 30.83 -22.39 -11.76
CA MET A 334 29.67 -23.25 -11.61
C MET A 334 28.33 -22.50 -11.64
N SER A 335 28.31 -21.19 -11.37
CA SER A 335 27.05 -20.45 -11.29
C SER A 335 26.47 -20.11 -12.67
N ASP A 336 25.19 -20.41 -12.83
CA ASP A 336 24.40 -20.04 -14.03
C ASP A 336 23.81 -18.61 -13.91
N ASP A 337 24.06 -17.87 -12.81
CA ASP A 337 23.54 -16.50 -12.68
C ASP A 337 24.33 -15.51 -13.55
N PRO A 338 23.75 -14.98 -14.65
CA PRO A 338 24.48 -14.07 -15.53
C PRO A 338 24.82 -12.73 -14.87
N GLY A 339 24.14 -12.37 -13.79
CA GLY A 339 24.30 -11.10 -13.10
C GLY A 339 25.45 -11.07 -12.11
N SER A 340 25.80 -12.21 -11.50
CA SER A 340 26.79 -12.27 -10.42
C SER A 340 27.89 -13.31 -10.62
N ALA A 341 27.73 -14.32 -11.48
CA ALA A 341 28.69 -15.39 -11.62
C ALA A 341 30.14 -14.88 -11.89
N ASN A 342 30.30 -13.95 -12.82
CA ASN A 342 31.60 -13.37 -13.19
C ASN A 342 32.21 -12.51 -12.08
N GLU A 343 31.37 -12.02 -11.15
CA GLU A 343 31.75 -11.23 -9.99
C GLU A 343 31.92 -12.08 -8.73
N GLY A 344 32.06 -13.42 -8.91
CA GLY A 344 32.22 -14.36 -7.81
C GLY A 344 30.94 -14.63 -7.01
N GLY A 345 29.78 -14.43 -7.63
CA GLY A 345 28.46 -14.63 -7.02
C GLY A 345 28.00 -13.47 -6.15
N GLU A 346 28.72 -12.34 -6.11
CA GLU A 346 28.41 -11.21 -5.25
C GLU A 346 27.08 -10.53 -5.64
N LEU A 347 26.15 -10.43 -4.67
CA LEU A 347 24.92 -9.68 -4.80
C LEU A 347 25.00 -8.31 -4.13
N GLY A 348 26.06 -8.07 -3.35
CA GLY A 348 26.28 -6.85 -2.59
C GLY A 348 25.33 -6.69 -1.40
N TRP A 349 25.24 -5.47 -0.88
CA TRP A 349 24.34 -5.15 0.22
C TRP A 349 22.88 -5.11 -0.24
N ARG A 350 22.01 -5.89 0.42
CA ARG A 350 20.58 -5.95 0.11
C ARG A 350 19.75 -5.86 1.39
N GLY A 351 18.68 -5.11 1.32
CA GLY A 351 17.67 -4.99 2.39
C GLY A 351 16.51 -5.96 2.22
N PRO A 352 15.58 -5.99 3.20
CA PRO A 352 14.39 -6.83 3.16
C PRO A 352 13.55 -6.61 1.91
N GLY A 353 12.94 -7.69 1.37
CA GLY A 353 12.07 -7.66 0.20
C GLY A 353 12.80 -7.55 -1.14
N THR A 354 14.13 -7.65 -1.16
CA THR A 354 14.91 -7.61 -2.41
C THR A 354 14.90 -8.96 -3.13
N PHE A 355 14.85 -10.05 -2.37
CA PHE A 355 14.91 -11.41 -2.90
C PHE A 355 13.51 -12.07 -2.89
N VAL A 356 13.39 -13.19 -3.59
CA VAL A 356 12.20 -14.06 -3.47
C VAL A 356 12.11 -14.63 -2.05
N PRO A 357 10.88 -14.92 -1.54
CA PRO A 357 10.68 -15.29 -0.15
C PRO A 357 11.55 -16.46 0.32
N GLU A 358 11.72 -17.49 -0.52
CA GLU A 358 12.48 -18.68 -0.19
C GLU A 358 13.97 -18.36 0.02
N PHE A 359 14.54 -17.51 -0.84
CA PHE A 359 15.93 -17.05 -0.72
C PHE A 359 16.12 -16.17 0.51
N GLU A 360 15.22 -15.23 0.74
CA GLU A 360 15.28 -14.30 1.87
C GLU A 360 15.16 -15.04 3.20
N GLN A 361 14.28 -16.03 3.29
CA GLN A 361 14.12 -16.85 4.50
C GLN A 361 15.40 -17.62 4.85
N VAL A 362 16.10 -18.18 3.86
CA VAL A 362 17.38 -18.87 4.10
C VAL A 362 18.40 -17.86 4.59
N ALA A 363 18.59 -16.74 3.86
CA ALA A 363 19.57 -15.72 4.21
C ALA A 363 19.38 -15.11 5.60
N GLN A 364 18.12 -14.91 6.03
CA GLN A 364 17.81 -14.36 7.36
C GLN A 364 18.21 -15.29 8.51
N ASN A 365 18.13 -16.60 8.31
CA ASN A 365 18.41 -17.61 9.34
C ASN A 365 19.88 -18.05 9.44
N MET A 366 20.75 -17.57 8.52
CA MET A 366 22.15 -17.97 8.48
C MET A 366 23.04 -17.09 9.35
N GLU A 367 24.11 -17.67 9.87
CA GLU A 367 25.19 -16.93 10.50
C GLU A 367 26.16 -16.33 9.46
N ILE A 368 26.92 -15.31 9.86
CA ILE A 368 27.92 -14.69 8.99
C ILE A 368 29.05 -15.69 8.71
N GLY A 369 29.38 -15.89 7.44
CA GLY A 369 30.40 -16.80 6.97
C GLY A 369 29.93 -18.26 6.82
N GLU A 370 28.68 -18.55 7.11
CA GLU A 370 28.08 -19.87 6.89
C GLU A 370 27.64 -20.04 5.43
N ILE A 371 27.79 -21.23 4.87
CA ILE A 371 27.30 -21.61 3.54
C ILE A 371 26.03 -22.45 3.71
N SER A 372 24.95 -22.03 3.05
CA SER A 372 23.68 -22.70 3.13
C SER A 372 23.71 -24.14 2.60
N GLU A 373 22.75 -24.96 3.01
CA GLU A 373 22.38 -26.14 2.25
C GLU A 373 21.77 -25.74 0.90
N PRO A 374 21.83 -26.58 -0.14
CA PRO A 374 21.14 -26.32 -1.38
C PRO A 374 19.63 -26.18 -1.16
N PHE A 375 19.04 -25.08 -1.66
CA PHE A 375 17.60 -24.80 -1.59
C PHE A 375 17.06 -24.33 -2.94
N GLN A 376 15.77 -24.52 -3.16
CA GLN A 376 15.11 -24.25 -4.43
C GLN A 376 14.33 -22.94 -4.39
N THR A 377 14.37 -22.21 -5.49
CA THR A 377 13.47 -21.09 -5.81
C THR A 377 12.90 -21.24 -7.22
N ARG A 378 12.06 -20.31 -7.64
CA ARG A 378 11.55 -20.30 -9.03
C ARG A 378 12.64 -20.12 -10.10
N PHE A 379 13.87 -19.74 -9.75
CA PHE A 379 14.98 -19.54 -10.67
C PHE A 379 15.86 -20.77 -10.81
N GLY A 380 15.75 -21.71 -9.88
CA GLY A 380 16.57 -22.92 -9.81
C GLY A 380 17.03 -23.22 -8.39
N TRP A 381 18.12 -23.94 -8.29
CA TRP A 381 18.76 -24.32 -7.03
C TRP A 381 19.87 -23.36 -6.65
N HIS A 382 19.98 -23.03 -5.37
CA HIS A 382 20.94 -22.06 -4.83
C HIS A 382 21.69 -22.62 -3.65
N ILE A 383 22.94 -22.17 -3.49
CA ILE A 383 23.62 -22.01 -2.19
C ILE A 383 23.98 -20.55 -2.03
N LEU A 384 24.02 -20.07 -0.80
CA LEU A 384 24.39 -18.70 -0.49
C LEU A 384 25.31 -18.66 0.74
N GLU A 385 26.01 -17.54 0.87
CA GLU A 385 26.75 -17.16 2.06
C GLU A 385 26.41 -15.73 2.42
N VAL A 386 26.15 -15.48 3.70
CA VAL A 386 26.02 -14.13 4.26
C VAL A 386 27.40 -13.68 4.71
N GLU A 387 28.01 -12.75 3.97
CA GLU A 387 29.35 -12.24 4.29
C GLU A 387 29.34 -11.25 5.47
N ASP A 388 28.29 -10.43 5.57
CA ASP A 388 28.19 -9.41 6.61
C ASP A 388 26.74 -8.92 6.80
N ARG A 389 26.45 -8.27 7.93
CA ARG A 389 25.16 -7.64 8.26
C ARG A 389 25.40 -6.23 8.79
N ARG A 390 24.53 -5.30 8.42
CA ARG A 390 24.59 -3.93 8.92
C ARG A 390 23.20 -3.33 9.10
N THR A 391 23.10 -2.42 10.05
CA THR A 391 21.96 -1.49 10.11
C THR A 391 22.24 -0.32 9.17
N TYR A 392 21.35 -0.11 8.22
CA TYR A 392 21.45 0.96 7.22
C TYR A 392 20.32 1.96 7.42
N ASP A 393 20.66 3.25 7.52
CA ASP A 393 19.67 4.33 7.54
C ASP A 393 19.17 4.55 6.11
N ASN A 394 17.93 4.11 5.84
CA ASN A 394 17.28 4.24 4.54
C ASN A 394 16.24 5.39 4.52
N THR A 395 16.32 6.33 5.45
CA THR A 395 15.37 7.45 5.56
C THR A 395 15.24 8.23 4.26
N GLU A 396 16.36 8.59 3.64
CA GLU A 396 16.39 9.33 2.37
C GLU A 396 15.85 8.49 1.19
N ASP A 397 16.20 7.21 1.13
CA ASP A 397 15.70 6.30 0.09
C ASP A 397 14.17 6.15 0.21
N ARG A 398 13.66 6.07 1.44
CA ARG A 398 12.23 6.00 1.72
C ARG A 398 11.50 7.30 1.36
N LYS A 399 12.05 8.47 1.73
CA LYS A 399 11.51 9.77 1.32
C LYS A 399 11.40 9.87 -0.20
N LYS A 400 12.49 9.50 -0.89
CA LYS A 400 12.55 9.50 -2.35
C LYS A 400 11.52 8.56 -2.96
N SER A 401 11.39 7.32 -2.47
CA SER A 401 10.41 6.35 -2.95
C SER A 401 8.98 6.83 -2.74
N ASN A 402 8.67 7.38 -1.57
CA ASN A 402 7.36 7.96 -1.26
C ASN A 402 7.03 9.14 -2.19
N CYS A 403 7.99 10.01 -2.47
CA CYS A 403 7.83 11.12 -3.42
C CYS A 403 7.57 10.60 -4.84
N VAL A 404 8.33 9.61 -5.30
CA VAL A 404 8.12 9.00 -6.62
C VAL A 404 6.71 8.42 -6.75
N GLU A 405 6.27 7.66 -5.73
CA GLU A 405 4.92 7.07 -5.71
C GLU A 405 3.83 8.15 -5.69
N ARG A 406 3.95 9.17 -4.84
CA ARG A 406 3.01 10.28 -4.73
C ARG A 406 2.87 11.04 -6.06
N ILE A 407 4.00 11.41 -6.68
CA ILE A 407 4.00 12.12 -7.96
C ILE A 407 3.40 11.24 -9.06
N ARG A 408 3.79 9.96 -9.10
CA ARG A 408 3.26 9.01 -10.09
C ARG A 408 1.75 8.85 -9.96
N ASN A 409 1.23 8.68 -8.74
CA ASN A 409 -0.20 8.53 -8.48
C ASN A 409 -0.98 9.80 -8.85
N SER A 410 -0.45 10.99 -8.52
CA SER A 410 -1.05 12.26 -8.91
C SER A 410 -1.12 12.42 -10.43
N LYS A 411 -0.01 12.19 -11.13
CA LYS A 411 0.04 12.23 -12.60
C LYS A 411 -0.87 11.17 -13.23
N LEU A 412 -0.94 9.97 -12.66
CA LEU A 412 -1.80 8.92 -13.16
C LEU A 412 -3.29 9.31 -13.08
N ALA A 413 -3.69 9.94 -11.99
CA ALA A 413 -5.06 10.43 -11.84
C ALA A 413 -5.39 11.50 -12.88
N GLU A 414 -4.54 12.52 -12.99
CA GLU A 414 -4.70 13.63 -13.93
C GLU A 414 -4.71 13.14 -15.41
N GLU A 415 -3.70 12.35 -15.79
CA GLU A 415 -3.60 11.82 -17.15
C GLU A 415 -4.74 10.87 -17.50
N THR A 416 -5.24 10.09 -16.53
CA THR A 416 -6.42 9.24 -16.73
C THR A 416 -7.66 10.08 -17.01
N GLU A 417 -7.87 11.17 -16.29
CA GLU A 417 -9.02 12.07 -16.49
C GLU A 417 -8.96 12.73 -17.88
N LEU A 418 -7.79 13.25 -18.25
CA LEU A 418 -7.56 13.85 -19.58
C LEU A 418 -7.72 12.81 -20.69
N TRP A 419 -7.25 11.59 -20.50
CA TRP A 419 -7.36 10.51 -21.45
C TRP A 419 -8.83 10.09 -21.66
N VAL A 420 -9.59 9.91 -20.56
CA VAL A 420 -11.02 9.55 -20.65
C VAL A 420 -11.81 10.64 -21.37
N ARG A 421 -11.55 11.91 -21.04
CA ARG A 421 -12.19 13.05 -21.71
C ARG A 421 -11.90 13.05 -23.21
N ARG A 422 -10.64 12.89 -23.61
CA ARG A 422 -10.24 12.81 -25.02
C ARG A 422 -10.95 11.65 -25.74
N LEU A 423 -10.98 10.46 -25.15
CA LEU A 423 -11.68 9.31 -25.72
C LEU A 423 -13.17 9.59 -25.91
N ARG A 424 -13.79 10.29 -24.95
CA ARG A 424 -15.21 10.68 -25.03
C ARG A 424 -15.47 11.69 -26.13
N ASP A 425 -14.59 12.67 -26.29
CA ASP A 425 -14.69 13.75 -27.31
C ASP A 425 -14.46 13.21 -28.74
N GLU A 426 -13.61 12.22 -28.88
CA GLU A 426 -13.31 11.59 -30.19
C GLU A 426 -14.37 10.55 -30.61
N ALA A 427 -15.19 10.07 -29.70
CA ALA A 427 -16.19 9.04 -29.97
C ALA A 427 -17.50 9.62 -30.54
N TYR A 428 -18.06 8.94 -31.51
CA TYR A 428 -19.43 9.18 -31.92
C TYR A 428 -20.39 8.55 -30.92
N VAL A 429 -21.28 9.35 -30.33
CA VAL A 429 -22.28 8.89 -29.36
C VAL A 429 -23.65 9.48 -29.69
N ASP A 430 -24.65 8.60 -29.82
CA ASP A 430 -26.06 8.95 -30.03
C ASP A 430 -26.91 8.33 -28.92
N ILE A 431 -27.38 9.14 -27.99
CA ILE A 431 -28.20 8.73 -26.83
C ILE A 431 -29.67 8.66 -27.25
N ARG A 432 -30.31 7.50 -27.01
CA ARG A 432 -31.69 7.20 -27.41
C ARG A 432 -32.63 6.92 -26.22
N SER A 433 -32.12 7.01 -24.99
CA SER A 433 -32.86 6.71 -23.75
C SER A 433 -33.60 7.92 -23.17
#